data_49f2ff710650d9100118d03526e1cd3d
#
_entry.id   49f2ff710650d9100118d03526e1cd3d
#
_cell.length_a   1.000
_cell.length_b   1.000
_cell.length_c   1.000
_cell.angle_alpha   90.00
_cell.angle_beta   90.00
_cell.angle_gamma   90.00
#
_symmetry.space_group_name_H-M   'P 1'
#
loop_
_entity.id
_entity.type
_entity.pdbx_description
1 polymer ?
#
loop_
_entity_poly.entity_id
_entity_poly.type
_entity_poly.pdbx_seq_one_letter_code
_entity_poly.pdbx_strand_id
1 'polypeptide(L)' 'MKEKLFIIPEYTTATEIKQIRKELHLTQKEFAEFINCSKPTVERWERSKEAIHGPIVPFLKMLQRYPE' A
#
# COMPACT_ATOMS: atom_id res chain seq x y z
N MET A 1 8.03 14.54 -22.34
CA MET A 1 7.22 14.38 -22.22
C MET A 1 6.69 13.15 -21.85
N LYS A 2 6.86 12.25 -22.34
CA LYS A 2 6.37 11.12 -22.00
C LYS A 2 6.93 10.47 -20.88
N GLU A 3 8.06 10.76 -20.49
CA GLU A 3 8.69 10.09 -19.39
C GLU A 3 7.93 10.23 -18.13
N LYS A 4 7.18 11.29 -18.01
CA LYS A 4 6.46 11.46 -16.79
C LYS A 4 5.46 10.42 -16.54
N LEU A 5 5.08 9.69 -17.54
CA LEU A 5 4.09 8.66 -17.37
C LEU A 5 4.59 7.51 -16.53
N PHE A 6 5.90 7.42 -16.35
CA PHE A 6 6.46 6.32 -15.60
C PHE A 6 6.91 6.67 -14.21
N ILE A 7 6.57 7.85 -13.76
CA ILE A 7 6.92 8.24 -12.42
C ILE A 7 5.96 7.59 -11.45
N ILE A 8 6.51 6.78 -10.56
CA ILE A 8 5.72 6.10 -9.56
C ILE A 8 5.99 6.78 -8.24
N PRO A 9 4.94 7.22 -7.53
CA PRO A 9 5.16 7.85 -6.24
C PRO A 9 5.93 6.92 -5.32
N GLU A 10 6.85 7.49 -4.57
CA GLU A 10 7.69 6.71 -3.69
C GLU A 10 7.11 6.59 -2.30
N TYR A 11 5.87 6.97 -2.14
CA TYR A 11 5.25 6.90 -0.84
C TYR A 11 3.79 6.49 -0.99
N THR A 12 3.24 6.01 0.09
CA THR A 12 1.82 5.75 0.17
C THR A 12 1.35 6.29 1.51
N THR A 13 0.08 6.18 1.80
CA THR A 13 -0.49 6.68 3.03
C THR A 13 -1.25 5.59 3.74
N ALA A 14 -1.53 5.83 5.03
CA ALA A 14 -2.32 4.88 5.81
C ALA A 14 -3.67 4.64 5.15
N THR A 15 -4.28 5.70 4.64
CA THR A 15 -5.60 5.58 4.01
C THR A 15 -5.53 4.69 2.79
N GLU A 16 -4.51 4.87 1.96
CA GLU A 16 -4.37 4.05 0.76
C GLU A 16 -4.14 2.59 1.10
N ILE A 17 -3.29 2.34 2.07
CA ILE A 17 -3.01 0.95 2.47
C ILE A 17 -4.28 0.29 3.00
N LYS A 18 -5.01 1.00 3.83
CA LYS A 18 -6.24 0.46 4.39
C LYS A 18 -7.26 0.17 3.28
N GLN A 19 -7.34 1.06 2.30
CA GLN A 19 -8.27 0.88 1.22
C GLN A 19 -7.89 -0.34 0.37
N ILE A 20 -6.61 -0.49 0.06
CA ILE A 20 -6.15 -1.66 -0.69
C ILE A 20 -6.53 -2.92 0.04
N ARG A 21 -6.27 -2.95 1.34
CA ARG A 21 -6.56 -4.13 2.14
C ARG A 21 -8.05 -4.45 2.11
N LYS A 22 -8.89 -3.43 2.26
CA LYS A 22 -10.32 -3.65 2.30
C LYS A 22 -10.86 -4.10 0.95
N GLU A 23 -10.29 -3.60 -0.13
CA GLU A 23 -10.74 -4.02 -1.44
C GLU A 23 -10.39 -5.47 -1.71
N LEU A 24 -9.35 -5.98 -1.07
CA LEU A 24 -8.98 -7.38 -1.18
C LEU A 24 -9.74 -8.24 -0.18
N HIS A 25 -10.53 -7.61 0.70
CA HIS A 25 -11.33 -8.32 1.72
C HIS A 25 -10.44 -9.10 2.69
N LEU A 26 -9.31 -8.52 3.07
CA LEU A 26 -8.37 -9.18 3.97
C LEU A 26 -8.33 -8.49 5.31
N THR A 27 -8.11 -9.28 6.36
CA THR A 27 -7.80 -8.71 7.68
C THR A 27 -6.37 -8.20 7.64
N GLN A 28 -5.97 -7.46 8.67
CA GLN A 28 -4.59 -7.00 8.75
C GLN A 28 -3.61 -8.15 8.76
N LYS A 29 -3.94 -9.22 9.46
CA LYS A 29 -3.06 -10.37 9.51
C LYS A 29 -2.94 -11.03 8.14
N GLU A 30 -4.08 -11.20 7.48
CA GLU A 30 -4.08 -11.82 6.16
C GLU A 30 -3.33 -10.97 5.15
N PHE A 31 -3.52 -9.65 5.24
CA PHE A 31 -2.84 -8.75 4.33
C PHE A 31 -1.33 -8.80 4.56
N ALA A 32 -0.92 -8.84 5.83
CA ALA A 32 0.50 -8.94 6.14
C ALA A 32 1.10 -10.21 5.54
N GLU A 33 0.38 -11.31 5.66
CA GLU A 33 0.86 -12.56 5.07
C GLU A 33 0.93 -12.48 3.55
N PHE A 34 -0.07 -11.84 2.97
CA PHE A 34 -0.14 -11.71 1.52
C PHE A 34 1.05 -10.93 0.96
N ILE A 35 1.47 -9.88 1.63
CA ILE A 35 2.57 -9.05 1.16
C ILE A 35 3.88 -9.38 1.85
N ASN A 36 3.91 -10.49 2.60
CA ASN A 36 5.12 -10.98 3.25
C ASN A 36 5.69 -10.00 4.26
N CYS A 37 4.82 -9.44 5.08
CA CYS A 37 5.20 -8.55 6.16
C CYS A 37 4.61 -9.09 7.46
N SER A 38 4.88 -8.41 8.56
CA SER A 38 4.29 -8.81 9.83
C SER A 38 3.03 -7.99 10.10
N LYS A 39 2.13 -8.54 10.90
CA LYS A 39 0.94 -7.83 11.26
C LYS A 39 1.25 -6.51 11.98
N PRO A 40 2.19 -6.48 12.93
CA PRO A 40 2.53 -5.20 13.56
C PRO A 40 2.99 -4.14 12.56
N THR A 41 3.66 -4.55 11.49
CA THR A 41 4.07 -3.61 10.47
C THR A 41 2.84 -2.99 9.78
N VAL A 42 1.87 -3.81 9.42
CA VAL A 42 0.65 -3.32 8.79
C VAL A 42 -0.10 -2.41 9.75
N GLU A 43 -0.18 -2.81 11.02
CA GLU A 43 -0.86 -1.99 12.01
C GLU A 43 -0.19 -0.62 12.14
N ARG A 44 1.14 -0.59 12.14
CA ARG A 44 1.86 0.66 12.26
C ARG A 44 1.58 1.55 11.06
N TRP A 45 1.60 0.95 9.86
CA TRP A 45 1.33 1.72 8.66
C TRP A 45 -0.07 2.34 8.70
N GLU A 46 -1.06 1.57 9.14
CA GLU A 46 -2.44 2.05 9.11
C GLU A 46 -2.74 3.08 10.19
N ARG A 47 -1.82 3.23 11.15
CA ARG A 47 -1.95 4.27 12.16
C ARG A 47 -1.07 5.49 11.87
N SER A 48 -0.26 5.42 10.85
CA SER A 48 0.70 6.47 10.56
C SER A 48 -0.01 7.74 10.11
N LYS A 49 0.47 8.87 10.57
CA LYS A 49 -0.01 10.16 10.11
C LYS A 49 0.91 10.74 9.05
N GLU A 50 1.99 10.04 8.75
CA GLU A 50 2.96 10.52 7.80
C GLU A 50 3.02 9.59 6.61
N ALA A 51 3.59 10.09 5.53
CA ALA A 51 3.76 9.28 4.34
C ALA A 51 4.62 8.06 4.66
N ILE A 52 4.31 6.96 4.03
CA ILE A 52 5.00 5.71 4.23
C ILE A 52 5.89 5.47 3.03
N HIS A 53 7.17 5.25 3.28
CA HIS A 53 8.14 5.03 2.23
C HIS A 53 8.72 3.63 2.34
N GLY A 54 9.39 3.21 1.30
CA GLY A 54 10.09 1.94 1.35
C GLY A 54 9.87 1.12 0.09
N PRO A 55 10.61 0.02 -0.03
CA PRO A 55 10.55 -0.80 -1.24
C PRO A 55 9.20 -1.48 -1.46
N ILE A 56 8.37 -1.57 -0.41
CA ILE A 56 7.06 -2.18 -0.56
C ILE A 56 6.09 -1.25 -1.30
N VAL A 57 6.39 0.05 -1.35
CA VAL A 57 5.45 1.02 -1.91
C VAL A 57 5.11 0.75 -3.38
N PRO A 58 6.07 0.49 -4.27
CA PRO A 58 5.71 0.20 -5.65
C PRO A 58 4.80 -1.02 -5.76
N PHE A 59 5.04 -2.04 -4.94
CA PHE A 59 4.21 -3.23 -4.95
C PHE A 59 2.79 -2.89 -4.52
N LEU A 60 2.66 -2.07 -3.47
CA LEU A 60 1.34 -1.68 -3.01
C LEU A 60 0.61 -0.85 -4.06
N LYS A 61 1.34 0.01 -4.76
CA LYS A 61 0.72 0.79 -5.81
C LYS A 61 0.19 -0.09 -6.93
N MET A 62 0.86 -1.18 -7.20
CA MET A 62 0.39 -2.11 -8.22
C MET A 62 -0.87 -2.82 -7.81
N LEU A 63 -1.13 -2.93 -6.52
CA LEU A 63 -2.34 -3.58 -6.03
C LEU A 63 -3.54 -2.66 -6.06
N GLN A 64 -3.33 -1.36 -6.21
CA GLN A 64 -4.45 -0.44 -6.28
C GLN A 64 -5.21 -0.67 -7.57
N ARG A 65 -6.53 -0.66 -7.43
CA ARG A 65 -7.38 -0.86 -8.59
C ARG A 65 -7.92 0.48 -9.03
N TYR A 66 -8.03 0.65 -10.31
CA TYR A 66 -8.56 1.89 -10.84
C TYR A 66 -9.87 1.59 -11.56
N PRO A 67 -10.85 2.47 -11.44
CA PRO A 67 -12.11 2.25 -12.14
C PRO A 67 -11.85 2.26 -13.62
N GLU A 68 -12.62 1.47 -14.33
CA GLU A 68 -12.50 1.40 -15.77
C GLU A 68 -13.21 2.53 -16.43
#